data_dba08bfc7e89d6f66c43803a1c6e7601
#
_entry.id   dba08bfc7e89d6f66c43803a1c6e7601
#
_cell.length_a   1.000
_cell.length_b   1.000
_cell.length_c   1.000
_cell.angle_alpha   90.00
_cell.angle_beta   90.00
_cell.angle_gamma   90.00
#
_symmetry.space_group_name_H-M   'P 1'
#
loop_
_entity.id
_entity.type
_entity.pdbx_description
1 polymer ?
#
loop_
_entity_poly.entity_id
_entity_poly.type
_entity_poly.pdbx_seq_one_letter_code
_entity_poly.pdbx_strand_id
1 'polypeptide(L)'
;MTNRNEEYRFQIETTLSSLQTKSSISTFLAGAIYIIIPIVIQYPGQFFASQYYIMLLFIGAMFLTFCSISYFETAAVGESLKFSEDDMNQHLRKIQDLRRFGDRLFATGIVFFMVANVWMIRGFGYVFCAIAALIGVVFLWMLMMKR
;
A
#
# COMPACT_ATOMS: atom_id res chain seq x y z
N MET A 1 20.33 12.06 -30.38
CA MET A 1 18.94 11.62 -30.10
C MET A 1 18.85 10.26 -29.40
N THR A 2 19.77 9.33 -29.65
CA THR A 2 19.82 7.96 -29.06
C THR A 2 19.89 7.95 -27.53
N ASN A 3 20.65 8.85 -26.93
CA ASN A 3 20.92 8.86 -25.47
C ASN A 3 19.66 9.19 -24.63
N ARG A 4 18.76 10.03 -25.12
CA ARG A 4 17.54 10.43 -24.40
C ARG A 4 16.51 9.30 -24.34
N ASN A 5 16.37 8.52 -25.41
CA ASN A 5 15.42 7.39 -25.45
C ASN A 5 15.87 6.22 -24.56
N GLU A 6 17.17 5.99 -24.42
CA GLU A 6 17.72 4.99 -23.51
C GLU A 6 17.49 5.39 -22.05
N GLU A 7 17.68 6.66 -21.70
CA GLU A 7 17.42 7.17 -20.34
C GLU A 7 15.93 7.04 -19.96
N TYR A 8 15.01 7.35 -20.87
CA TYR A 8 13.58 7.16 -20.65
C TYR A 8 13.21 5.68 -20.45
N ARG A 9 13.73 4.78 -21.27
CA ARG A 9 13.51 3.34 -21.12
C ARG A 9 13.99 2.84 -19.76
N PHE A 10 15.17 3.26 -19.34
CA PHE A 10 15.71 2.92 -18.04
C PHE A 10 14.83 3.42 -16.88
N GLN A 11 14.31 4.65 -16.97
CA GLN A 11 13.39 5.21 -15.97
C GLN A 11 12.07 4.43 -15.92
N ILE A 12 11.52 4.04 -17.07
CA ILE A 12 10.32 3.20 -17.12
C ILE A 12 10.58 1.85 -16.48
N GLU A 13 11.64 1.16 -16.84
CA GLU A 13 11.98 -0.16 -16.28
C GLU A 13 12.17 -0.13 -14.76
N THR A 14 12.88 0.87 -14.25
CA THR A 14 13.08 1.06 -12.82
C THR A 14 11.75 1.32 -12.11
N THR A 15 10.87 2.12 -12.71
CA THR A 15 9.54 2.40 -12.17
C THR A 15 8.67 1.16 -12.16
N LEU A 16 8.66 0.37 -13.24
CA LEU A 16 7.90 -0.88 -13.35
C LEU A 16 8.34 -1.92 -12.32
N SER A 17 9.65 -2.12 -12.16
CA SER A 17 10.20 -3.02 -11.13
C SER A 17 9.77 -2.59 -9.71
N SER A 18 9.80 -1.29 -9.42
CA SER A 18 9.33 -0.73 -8.16
C SER A 18 7.82 -0.98 -7.94
N LEU A 19 7.00 -0.87 -8.98
CA LEU A 19 5.55 -1.10 -8.91
C LEU A 19 5.22 -2.58 -8.68
N GLN A 20 5.91 -3.50 -9.32
CA GLN A 20 5.76 -4.94 -9.10
C GLN A 20 6.10 -5.32 -7.66
N THR A 21 7.20 -4.78 -7.12
CA THR A 21 7.59 -4.99 -5.72
C THR A 21 6.52 -4.45 -4.76
N LYS A 22 5.99 -3.26 -5.01
CA LYS A 22 4.93 -2.65 -4.19
C LYS A 22 3.63 -3.46 -4.26
N SER A 23 3.26 -3.96 -5.45
CA SER A 23 2.10 -4.85 -5.63
C SER A 23 2.24 -6.11 -4.79
N SER A 24 3.41 -6.77 -4.83
CA SER A 24 3.69 -7.97 -4.04
C SER A 24 3.60 -7.73 -2.55
N ILE A 25 4.16 -6.62 -2.06
CA ILE A 25 4.10 -6.24 -0.63
C ILE A 25 2.63 -5.99 -0.22
N SER A 26 1.86 -5.26 -1.03
CA SER A 26 0.45 -4.97 -0.73
C SER A 26 -0.39 -6.24 -0.71
N THR A 27 -0.17 -7.16 -1.64
CA THR A 27 -0.83 -8.47 -1.69
C THR A 27 -0.51 -9.30 -0.46
N PHE A 28 0.76 -9.36 -0.07
CA PHE A 28 1.19 -10.09 1.12
C PHE A 28 0.54 -9.54 2.39
N LEU A 29 0.53 -8.22 2.57
CA LEU A 29 -0.09 -7.58 3.73
C LEU A 29 -1.61 -7.80 3.75
N ALA A 30 -2.30 -7.66 2.63
CA ALA A 30 -3.73 -7.94 2.53
C ALA A 30 -4.04 -9.40 2.89
N GLY A 31 -3.26 -10.35 2.34
CA GLY A 31 -3.40 -11.78 2.62
C GLY A 31 -3.19 -12.10 4.08
N ALA A 32 -2.17 -11.53 4.72
CA ALA A 32 -1.92 -11.69 6.15
C ALA A 32 -3.11 -11.21 7.00
N ILE A 33 -3.70 -10.06 6.65
CA ILE A 33 -4.87 -9.54 7.37
C ILE A 33 -6.09 -10.45 7.17
N TYR A 34 -6.33 -10.95 5.95
CA TYR A 34 -7.43 -11.89 5.68
C TYR A 34 -7.29 -13.21 6.46
N ILE A 35 -6.08 -13.67 6.74
CA ILE A 35 -5.83 -14.84 7.60
C ILE A 35 -6.13 -14.51 9.08
N ILE A 36 -5.79 -13.31 9.55
CA ILE A 36 -6.01 -12.89 10.94
C ILE A 36 -7.50 -12.77 11.24
N ILE A 37 -8.32 -12.27 10.33
CA ILE A 37 -9.75 -12.02 10.55
C ILE A 37 -10.50 -13.28 11.03
N PRO A 38 -10.42 -14.45 10.37
CA PRO A 38 -11.08 -15.68 10.86
C PRO A 38 -10.58 -16.13 12.25
N ILE A 39 -9.28 -15.96 12.52
CA ILE A 39 -8.70 -16.32 13.83
C ILE A 39 -9.32 -15.46 14.92
N VAL A 40 -9.43 -14.16 14.70
CA VAL A 40 -10.05 -13.23 15.65
C VAL A 40 -11.54 -13.55 15.88
N ILE A 41 -12.26 -13.95 14.83
CA ILE A 41 -13.66 -14.35 14.94
C ILE A 41 -13.84 -15.62 15.74
N GLN A 42 -12.92 -16.61 15.59
CA GLN A 42 -12.99 -17.88 16.31
C GLN A 42 -12.64 -17.75 17.79
N TYR A 43 -11.79 -16.79 18.16
CA TYR A 43 -11.30 -16.61 19.53
C TYR A 43 -11.60 -15.22 20.10
N PRO A 44 -12.88 -14.81 20.17
CA PRO A 44 -13.24 -13.43 20.54
C PRO A 44 -12.86 -13.07 21.99
N GLY A 45 -12.71 -14.06 22.88
CA GLY A 45 -12.32 -13.83 24.28
C GLY A 45 -10.82 -13.59 24.49
N GLN A 46 -9.98 -13.96 23.52
CA GLN A 46 -8.52 -13.76 23.60
C GLN A 46 -8.09 -12.44 22.96
N PHE A 47 -8.85 -11.97 21.98
CA PHE A 47 -8.64 -10.70 21.34
C PHE A 47 -9.79 -9.79 21.79
N PHE A 48 -9.53 -8.56 22.18
CA PHE A 48 -10.59 -7.55 22.42
C PHE A 48 -11.34 -7.26 21.11
N ALA A 49 -11.89 -8.30 20.50
CA ALA A 49 -12.51 -8.30 19.19
C ALA A 49 -13.89 -7.69 19.29
N SER A 50 -13.94 -6.36 19.35
CA SER A 50 -15.17 -5.67 19.02
C SER A 50 -15.42 -5.82 17.51
N GLN A 51 -16.69 -5.81 17.11
CA GLN A 51 -17.07 -5.79 15.69
C GLN A 51 -16.33 -4.67 14.92
N TYR A 52 -16.02 -3.56 15.59
CA TYR A 52 -15.25 -2.43 15.03
C TYR A 52 -13.81 -2.82 14.66
N TYR A 53 -13.14 -3.64 15.47
CA TYR A 53 -11.78 -4.10 15.16
C TYR A 53 -11.75 -4.93 13.87
N ILE A 54 -12.67 -5.90 13.76
CA ILE A 54 -12.79 -6.75 12.57
C ILE A 54 -13.13 -5.91 11.34
N MET A 55 -14.05 -4.95 11.49
CA MET A 55 -14.43 -4.03 10.41
C MET A 55 -13.25 -3.18 9.94
N LEU A 56 -12.45 -2.64 10.87
CA LEU A 56 -11.26 -1.85 10.53
C LEU A 56 -10.20 -2.69 9.81
N LEU A 57 -9.95 -3.93 10.27
CA LEU A 57 -9.06 -4.87 9.58
C LEU A 57 -9.54 -5.17 8.17
N PHE A 58 -10.84 -5.44 8.01
CA PHE A 58 -11.42 -5.75 6.72
C PHE A 58 -11.31 -4.58 5.74
N ILE A 59 -11.64 -3.35 6.18
CA ILE A 59 -11.49 -2.15 5.38
C ILE A 59 -10.01 -1.94 4.98
N GLY A 60 -9.09 -2.09 5.92
CA GLY A 60 -7.66 -2.00 5.66
C GLY A 60 -7.19 -3.02 4.60
N ALA A 61 -7.61 -4.28 4.73
CA ALA A 61 -7.31 -5.33 3.76
C ALA A 61 -7.89 -5.02 2.36
N MET A 62 -9.12 -4.49 2.28
CA MET A 62 -9.71 -4.07 1.00
C MET A 62 -8.88 -2.98 0.33
N PHE A 63 -8.47 -1.93 1.07
CA PHE A 63 -7.62 -0.87 0.50
C PHE A 63 -6.29 -1.40 -0.01
N LEU A 64 -5.65 -2.33 0.72
CA LEU A 64 -4.40 -2.96 0.29
C LEU A 64 -4.59 -3.85 -0.94
N THR A 65 -5.73 -4.54 -1.06
CA THR A 65 -6.08 -5.32 -2.25
C THR A 65 -6.28 -4.41 -3.47
N PHE A 66 -7.05 -3.34 -3.34
CA PHE A 66 -7.23 -2.36 -4.42
C PHE A 66 -5.91 -1.68 -4.80
N CYS A 67 -5.07 -1.40 -3.82
CA CYS A 67 -3.72 -0.87 -4.06
C CYS A 67 -2.88 -1.84 -4.90
N SER A 68 -2.90 -3.13 -4.57
CA SER A 68 -2.18 -4.17 -5.32
C SER A 68 -2.65 -4.25 -6.77
N ILE A 69 -3.97 -4.26 -6.99
CA ILE A 69 -4.57 -4.26 -8.34
C ILE A 69 -4.14 -3.00 -9.10
N SER A 70 -4.22 -1.83 -8.48
CA SER A 70 -3.82 -0.56 -9.10
C SER A 70 -2.35 -0.56 -9.52
N TYR A 71 -1.44 -1.09 -8.70
CA TYR A 71 -0.03 -1.21 -9.06
C TYR A 71 0.20 -2.21 -10.19
N PHE A 72 -0.52 -3.33 -10.17
CA PHE A 72 -0.43 -4.33 -11.22
C PHE A 72 -0.92 -3.78 -12.56
N GLU A 73 -2.07 -3.12 -12.59
CA GLU A 73 -2.60 -2.46 -13.79
C GLU A 73 -1.65 -1.37 -14.29
N THR A 74 -1.07 -0.58 -13.39
CA THR A 74 -0.11 0.46 -13.75
C THR A 74 1.15 -0.14 -14.37
N ALA A 75 1.63 -1.27 -13.86
CA ALA A 75 2.76 -1.98 -14.42
C ALA A 75 2.43 -2.56 -15.82
N ALA A 76 1.25 -3.16 -15.99
CA ALA A 76 0.80 -3.71 -17.27
C ALA A 76 0.66 -2.61 -18.34
N VAL A 77 0.09 -1.44 -17.99
CA VAL A 77 0.03 -0.27 -18.86
C VAL A 77 1.44 0.21 -19.22
N GLY A 78 2.35 0.28 -18.24
CA GLY A 78 3.73 0.69 -18.46
C GLY A 78 4.47 -0.23 -19.43
N GLU A 79 4.29 -1.54 -19.32
CA GLU A 79 4.87 -2.50 -20.25
C GLU A 79 4.35 -2.34 -21.68
N SER A 80 3.05 -2.12 -21.86
CA SER A 80 2.46 -1.88 -23.18
C SER A 80 2.98 -0.59 -23.84
N LEU A 81 3.26 0.42 -23.06
CA LEU A 81 3.76 1.72 -23.53
C LEU A 81 5.26 1.74 -23.85
N LYS A 82 6.02 0.75 -23.37
CA LYS A 82 7.46 0.61 -23.63
C LYS A 82 7.79 0.52 -25.12
N PHE A 83 6.83 0.08 -25.94
CA PHE A 83 6.98 -0.09 -27.39
C PHE A 83 6.32 1.03 -28.22
N SER A 84 5.70 2.00 -27.59
CA SER A 84 5.09 3.14 -28.27
C SER A 84 6.11 4.27 -28.41
N GLU A 85 6.33 4.76 -29.63
CA GLU A 85 7.21 5.91 -29.90
C GLU A 85 6.50 7.26 -29.74
N ASP A 86 5.15 7.26 -29.69
CA ASP A 86 4.34 8.46 -29.60
C ASP A 86 4.22 8.97 -28.16
N ASP A 87 4.56 10.24 -27.97
CA ASP A 87 4.28 11.06 -26.78
C ASP A 87 4.71 10.50 -25.41
N MET A 88 5.96 10.04 -25.33
CA MET A 88 6.59 9.45 -24.15
C MET A 88 6.35 10.25 -22.85
N ASN A 89 6.29 11.58 -22.93
CA ASN A 89 6.04 12.44 -21.78
C ASN A 89 4.60 12.32 -21.24
N GLN A 90 3.61 12.16 -22.11
CA GLN A 90 2.22 11.96 -21.70
C GLN A 90 2.04 10.61 -21.01
N HIS A 91 2.71 9.58 -21.51
CA HIS A 91 2.69 8.24 -20.94
C HIS A 91 3.34 8.20 -19.56
N LEU A 92 4.48 8.86 -19.37
CA LEU A 92 5.13 8.96 -18.06
C LEU A 92 4.25 9.67 -17.03
N ARG A 93 3.57 10.76 -17.41
CA ARG A 93 2.61 11.45 -16.52
C ARG A 93 1.48 10.53 -16.11
N LYS A 94 0.89 9.78 -17.05
CA LYS A 94 -0.19 8.83 -16.76
C LYS A 94 0.25 7.75 -15.78
N ILE A 95 1.45 7.16 -15.97
CA ILE A 95 2.03 6.17 -15.05
C ILE A 95 2.26 6.79 -13.67
N GLN A 96 2.77 8.02 -13.60
CA GLN A 96 2.98 8.70 -12.33
C GLN A 96 1.68 9.00 -11.57
N ASP A 97 0.62 9.40 -12.27
CA ASP A 97 -0.68 9.68 -11.65
C ASP A 97 -1.34 8.41 -11.12
N LEU A 98 -1.30 7.31 -11.89
CA LEU A 98 -1.77 6.00 -11.44
C LEU A 98 -0.96 5.48 -10.23
N ARG A 99 0.36 5.66 -10.26
CA ARG A 99 1.23 5.33 -9.13
C ARG A 99 0.85 6.12 -7.88
N ARG A 100 0.62 7.45 -8.00
CA ARG A 100 0.19 8.29 -6.86
C ARG A 100 -1.14 7.84 -6.30
N PHE A 101 -2.07 7.39 -7.14
CA PHE A 101 -3.34 6.83 -6.68
C PHE A 101 -3.11 5.54 -5.87
N GLY A 102 -2.30 4.60 -6.37
CA GLY A 102 -1.92 3.39 -5.64
C GLY A 102 -1.24 3.70 -4.30
N ASP A 103 -0.33 4.68 -4.27
CA ASP A 103 0.36 5.10 -3.05
C ASP A 103 -0.61 5.67 -1.99
N ARG A 104 -1.66 6.39 -2.41
CA ARG A 104 -2.73 6.87 -1.50
C ARG A 104 -3.55 5.71 -0.94
N LEU A 105 -3.93 4.75 -1.78
CA LEU A 105 -4.63 3.54 -1.33
C LEU A 105 -3.80 2.75 -0.33
N PHE A 106 -2.50 2.59 -0.60
CA PHE A 106 -1.57 1.92 0.31
C PHE A 106 -1.50 2.61 1.67
N ALA A 107 -1.27 3.93 1.67
CA ALA A 107 -1.22 4.71 2.91
C ALA A 107 -2.52 4.60 3.70
N THR A 108 -3.68 4.68 3.03
CA THR A 108 -4.98 4.53 3.66
C THR A 108 -5.16 3.14 4.28
N GLY A 109 -4.81 2.09 3.56
CA GLY A 109 -4.87 0.71 4.08
C GLY A 109 -4.01 0.50 5.31
N ILE A 110 -2.78 1.02 5.31
CA ILE A 110 -1.87 0.97 6.47
C ILE A 110 -2.44 1.75 7.66
N VAL A 111 -3.04 2.92 7.44
CA VAL A 111 -3.66 3.71 8.53
C VAL A 111 -4.79 2.91 9.18
N PHE A 112 -5.69 2.29 8.39
CA PHE A 112 -6.76 1.45 8.95
C PHE A 112 -6.20 0.26 9.74
N PHE A 113 -5.17 -0.39 9.21
CA PHE A 113 -4.50 -1.49 9.91
C PHE A 113 -3.88 -1.02 11.23
N MET A 114 -3.20 0.13 11.23
CA MET A 114 -2.63 0.70 12.47
C MET A 114 -3.70 1.08 13.48
N VAL A 115 -4.78 1.75 13.05
CA VAL A 115 -5.90 2.11 13.93
C VAL A 115 -6.53 0.86 14.54
N ALA A 116 -6.72 -0.21 13.77
CA ALA A 116 -7.21 -1.48 14.28
C ALA A 116 -6.29 -2.05 15.37
N ASN A 117 -4.97 -2.07 15.13
CA ASN A 117 -4.02 -2.57 16.11
C ASN A 117 -3.96 -1.70 17.38
N VAL A 118 -4.03 -0.38 17.25
CA VAL A 118 -4.12 0.53 18.41
C VAL A 118 -5.38 0.26 19.22
N TRP A 119 -6.51 0.00 18.55
CA TRP A 119 -7.76 -0.37 19.21
C TRP A 119 -7.64 -1.68 19.98
N MET A 120 -6.96 -2.67 19.42
CA MET A 120 -6.70 -3.95 20.08
C MET A 120 -5.82 -3.78 21.33
N ILE A 121 -4.79 -2.93 21.26
CA ILE A 121 -3.84 -2.67 22.34
C ILE A 121 -4.45 -1.82 23.47
N ARG A 122 -5.66 -1.28 23.29
CA ARG A 122 -6.36 -0.48 24.30
C ARG A 122 -6.42 -1.13 25.69
N GLY A 123 -6.37 -2.46 25.75
CA GLY A 123 -6.28 -3.21 27.00
C GLY A 123 -4.93 -3.09 27.73
N PHE A 124 -3.85 -2.65 27.06
CA PHE A 124 -2.51 -2.49 27.65
C PHE A 124 -2.21 -1.07 28.17
N GLY A 125 -3.19 -0.17 28.06
CA GLY A 125 -3.09 1.20 28.58
C GLY A 125 -2.82 2.25 27.49
N TYR A 126 -3.29 3.46 27.77
CA TYR A 126 -3.22 4.60 26.84
C TYR A 126 -1.79 5.00 26.43
N VAL A 127 -0.81 4.77 27.31
CA VAL A 127 0.61 5.08 27.04
C VAL A 127 1.15 4.22 25.89
N PHE A 128 0.82 2.92 25.87
CA PHE A 128 1.22 2.03 24.80
C PHE A 128 0.58 2.38 23.47
N CYS A 129 -0.71 2.78 23.50
CA CYS A 129 -1.42 3.25 22.32
C CYS A 129 -0.79 4.54 21.76
N ALA A 130 -0.39 5.46 22.62
CA ALA A 130 0.26 6.71 22.22
C ALA A 130 1.63 6.44 21.57
N ILE A 131 2.43 5.54 22.15
CA ILE A 131 3.74 5.16 21.58
C ILE A 131 3.56 4.48 20.22
N ALA A 132 2.63 3.53 20.08
CA ALA A 132 2.35 2.85 18.80
C ALA A 132 1.88 3.82 17.73
N ALA A 133 1.01 4.78 18.08
CA ALA A 133 0.56 5.84 17.18
C ALA A 133 1.71 6.75 16.75
N LEU A 134 2.58 7.15 17.68
CA LEU A 134 3.75 7.99 17.41
C LEU A 134 4.73 7.30 16.46
N ILE A 135 5.03 6.02 16.67
CA ILE A 135 5.88 5.22 15.78
C ILE A 135 5.25 5.15 14.38
N GLY A 136 3.93 4.94 14.28
CA GLY A 136 3.20 4.92 13.01
C GLY A 136 3.30 6.25 12.26
N VAL A 137 3.11 7.36 12.95
CA VAL A 137 3.22 8.71 12.35
C VAL A 137 4.64 8.99 11.88
N VAL A 138 5.66 8.65 12.69
CA VAL A 138 7.08 8.83 12.31
C VAL A 138 7.42 7.97 11.09
N PHE A 139 6.92 6.73 11.03
CA PHE A 139 7.15 5.84 9.89
C PHE A 139 6.51 6.40 8.61
N LEU A 140 5.25 6.86 8.69
CA LEU A 140 4.57 7.50 7.56
C LEU A 140 5.29 8.78 7.11
N TRP A 141 5.77 9.57 8.07
CA TRP A 141 6.53 10.79 7.77
C TRP A 141 7.85 10.48 7.07
N MET A 142 8.59 9.46 7.52
CA MET A 142 9.81 9.00 6.84
C MET A 142 9.54 8.49 5.42
N LEU A 143 8.42 7.80 5.18
CA LEU A 143 8.02 7.36 3.84
C LEU A 143 7.67 8.53 2.92
N MET A 144 7.10 9.61 3.46
CA MET A 144 6.77 10.82 2.69
C MET A 144 7.99 11.69 2.38
N MET A 145 8.98 11.75 3.29
CA MET A 145 10.19 12.56 3.10
C MET A 145 11.19 11.96 2.10
N LYS A 146 11.12 10.65 1.81
CA LYS A 146 11.96 10.00 0.78
C LYS A 146 11.50 10.24 -0.66
N ARG A 147 10.56 11.15 -0.86
CA ARG A 147 10.03 11.58 -2.17
C ARG A 147 10.36 13.01 -2.47
#